data_61f6d61b2811699014584c4fc7df0090
#
_entry.id   61f6d61b2811699014584c4fc7df0090
#
_cell.length_a   1.000
_cell.length_b   1.000
_cell.length_c   1.000
_cell.angle_alpha   90.00
_cell.angle_beta   90.00
_cell.angle_gamma   90.00
#
_symmetry.space_group_name_H-M   'P 1'
#
loop_
_entity.id
_entity.type
_entity.pdbx_description
1 polymer ?
#
loop_
_entity_poly.entity_id
_entity_poly.type
_entity_poly.pdbx_seq_one_letter_code
_entity_poly.pdbx_strand_id
1 'polypeptide(L)'
;MSSSLRDQLLKAGLVDKAKAKEVAHKQAKQRKAKPPAADAKRKAEAARIQSERAQRDRALAAKRNAQARKNETRAQVRQLVEAHRLKRDGEIEYAFTDGNRIKRILVDAAQRAQLAAGGLVIVRYGRGYEIVPPAAAEKIRERDSAAVVLDYTQSEKAASASAEDDPYKDFEVPDDLVW
;
A
#
# COMPACT_ATOMS: atom_id res chain seq x y z
N MET A 1 11.24 -11.55 49.20
CA MET A 1 10.28 -12.52 49.76
C MET A 1 9.02 -11.77 50.14
N SER A 2 7.96 -11.86 49.32
CA SER A 2 6.68 -11.20 49.60
C SER A 2 5.89 -12.08 50.57
N SER A 3 5.79 -11.67 51.80
CA SER A 3 4.91 -12.33 52.78
C SER A 3 3.46 -12.16 52.28
N SER A 4 2.75 -13.27 52.18
CA SER A 4 1.34 -13.30 51.74
C SER A 4 0.52 -12.40 52.69
N LEU A 5 -0.44 -11.64 52.17
CA LEU A 5 -1.42 -10.84 52.93
C LEU A 5 -2.06 -11.62 54.07
N ARG A 6 -2.17 -12.94 53.90
CA ARG A 6 -2.62 -13.91 54.87
C ARG A 6 -1.66 -14.03 56.07
N ASP A 7 -0.33 -14.02 55.84
CA ASP A 7 0.67 -14.13 56.87
C ASP A 7 0.75 -12.81 57.70
N GLN A 8 0.46 -11.69 57.06
CA GLN A 8 0.34 -10.38 57.70
C GLN A 8 -0.88 -10.31 58.61
N LEU A 9 -2.04 -10.82 58.18
CA LEU A 9 -3.25 -10.86 58.98
C LEU A 9 -3.17 -11.82 60.17
N LEU A 10 -2.41 -12.92 60.03
CA LEU A 10 -2.12 -13.85 61.12
C LEU A 10 -1.15 -13.25 62.15
N LYS A 11 -0.16 -12.47 61.70
CA LYS A 11 0.78 -11.75 62.60
C LYS A 11 0.10 -10.59 63.33
N ALA A 12 -0.88 -9.94 62.71
CA ALA A 12 -1.67 -8.87 63.32
C ALA A 12 -2.73 -9.35 64.34
N GLY A 13 -2.87 -10.66 64.55
CA GLY A 13 -3.85 -11.23 65.50
C GLY A 13 -5.32 -11.04 65.09
N LEU A 14 -5.59 -10.54 63.90
CA LEU A 14 -6.91 -10.22 63.41
C LEU A 14 -7.72 -11.45 62.93
N VAL A 15 -7.06 -12.59 62.71
CA VAL A 15 -7.72 -13.82 62.22
C VAL A 15 -7.17 -15.02 63.01
N ASP A 16 -8.07 -15.77 63.61
CA ASP A 16 -7.75 -17.00 64.34
C ASP A 16 -7.24 -18.06 63.31
N LYS A 17 -6.13 -18.72 63.71
CA LYS A 17 -5.46 -19.77 62.92
C LYS A 17 -6.42 -20.89 62.47
N ALA A 18 -7.38 -21.19 63.38
CA ALA A 18 -8.41 -22.18 63.11
C ALA A 18 -9.37 -21.75 61.97
N LYS A 19 -9.84 -20.48 62.01
CA LYS A 19 -10.70 -19.92 60.95
C LYS A 19 -9.98 -19.78 59.63
N ALA A 20 -8.69 -19.40 59.64
CA ALA A 20 -7.88 -19.32 58.41
C ALA A 20 -7.69 -20.69 57.74
N LYS A 21 -7.53 -21.77 58.51
CA LYS A 21 -7.48 -23.14 58.02
C LYS A 21 -8.84 -23.60 57.43
N GLU A 22 -9.94 -23.27 58.13
CA GLU A 22 -11.28 -23.65 57.71
C GLU A 22 -11.65 -22.99 56.40
N VAL A 23 -11.36 -21.69 56.23
CA VAL A 23 -11.59 -20.95 54.94
C VAL A 23 -10.73 -21.53 53.82
N ALA A 24 -9.43 -21.85 54.12
CA ALA A 24 -8.57 -22.48 53.13
C ALA A 24 -9.06 -23.88 52.70
N HIS A 25 -9.56 -24.65 53.67
CA HIS A 25 -10.14 -25.97 53.38
C HIS A 25 -11.46 -25.87 52.59
N LYS A 26 -12.33 -24.89 52.92
CA LYS A 26 -13.55 -24.61 52.17
C LYS A 26 -13.26 -24.17 50.73
N GLN A 27 -12.27 -23.27 50.54
CA GLN A 27 -11.82 -22.85 49.23
C GLN A 27 -11.20 -23.99 48.39
N ALA A 28 -10.37 -24.86 49.06
CA ALA A 28 -9.80 -26.03 48.39
C ALA A 28 -10.89 -27.04 47.98
N LYS A 29 -11.89 -27.22 48.85
CA LYS A 29 -13.03 -28.08 48.57
C LYS A 29 -13.91 -27.52 47.44
N GLN A 30 -14.14 -26.21 47.40
CA GLN A 30 -14.86 -25.56 46.30
C GLN A 30 -14.10 -25.58 44.96
N ARG A 31 -12.74 -25.48 44.99
CA ARG A 31 -11.91 -25.70 43.80
C ARG A 31 -11.96 -27.10 43.25
N LYS A 32 -12.01 -28.12 44.16
CA LYS A 32 -12.15 -29.53 43.77
C LYS A 32 -13.58 -29.91 43.33
N ALA A 33 -14.58 -29.20 43.85
CA ALA A 33 -16.00 -29.42 43.48
C ALA A 33 -16.42 -28.75 42.18
N LYS A 34 -15.58 -27.85 41.62
CA LYS A 34 -15.86 -27.25 40.30
C LYS A 34 -15.61 -28.27 39.21
N PRO A 35 -16.61 -28.61 38.40
CA PRO A 35 -16.44 -29.62 37.36
C PRO A 35 -15.39 -29.18 36.38
N PRO A 36 -14.36 -29.99 36.04
CA PRO A 36 -13.27 -29.60 35.15
C PRO A 36 -13.76 -29.19 33.76
N ALA A 37 -14.95 -29.64 33.37
CA ALA A 37 -15.58 -29.27 32.11
C ALA A 37 -16.01 -27.80 32.02
N ALA A 38 -16.36 -27.14 33.14
CA ALA A 38 -16.75 -25.73 33.13
C ALA A 38 -15.53 -24.81 32.98
N ASP A 39 -14.40 -25.17 33.57
CA ASP A 39 -13.15 -24.40 33.46
C ASP A 39 -12.50 -24.62 32.07
N ALA A 40 -12.63 -25.81 31.47
CA ALA A 40 -12.20 -26.08 30.11
C ALA A 40 -13.03 -25.26 29.08
N LYS A 41 -14.34 -25.18 29.25
CA LYS A 41 -15.22 -24.34 28.38
C LYS A 41 -14.85 -22.87 28.48
N ARG A 42 -14.64 -22.32 29.67
CA ARG A 42 -14.23 -20.93 29.87
C ARG A 42 -12.86 -20.62 29.26
N LYS A 43 -11.90 -21.53 29.40
CA LYS A 43 -10.58 -21.41 28.75
C LYS A 43 -10.69 -21.42 27.22
N ALA A 44 -11.50 -22.31 26.67
CA ALA A 44 -11.72 -22.39 25.25
C ALA A 44 -12.41 -21.14 24.68
N GLU A 45 -13.40 -20.61 25.42
CA GLU A 45 -14.09 -19.39 25.04
C GLU A 45 -13.16 -18.16 25.13
N ALA A 46 -12.39 -18.04 26.21
CA ALA A 46 -11.36 -17.00 26.34
C ALA A 46 -10.30 -17.07 25.24
N ALA A 47 -9.84 -18.25 24.89
CA ALA A 47 -8.90 -18.48 23.78
C ALA A 47 -9.52 -18.07 22.43
N ARG A 48 -10.79 -18.39 22.18
CA ARG A 48 -11.50 -17.94 20.96
C ARG A 48 -11.59 -16.43 20.88
N ILE A 49 -12.05 -15.77 21.96
CA ILE A 49 -12.13 -14.30 22.02
C ILE A 49 -10.76 -13.67 21.79
N GLN A 50 -9.71 -14.22 22.41
CA GLN A 50 -8.35 -13.73 22.24
C GLN A 50 -7.85 -13.92 20.79
N SER A 51 -8.13 -15.07 20.17
CA SER A 51 -7.76 -15.33 18.78
C SER A 51 -8.49 -14.41 17.81
N GLU A 52 -9.79 -14.16 18.02
CA GLU A 52 -10.57 -13.21 17.22
C GLU A 52 -10.05 -11.78 17.34
N ARG A 53 -9.73 -11.34 18.55
CA ARG A 53 -9.11 -10.01 18.77
C ARG A 53 -7.77 -9.91 18.04
N ALA A 54 -6.91 -10.92 18.21
CA ALA A 54 -5.61 -10.96 17.53
C ALA A 54 -5.74 -10.95 16.00
N GLN A 55 -6.74 -11.63 15.44
CA GLN A 55 -7.00 -11.60 13.99
C GLN A 55 -7.49 -10.23 13.53
N ARG A 56 -8.41 -9.60 14.27
CA ARG A 56 -8.87 -8.23 13.98
C ARG A 56 -7.74 -7.22 14.05
N ASP A 57 -6.90 -7.30 15.07
CA ASP A 57 -5.77 -6.40 15.24
C ASP A 57 -4.73 -6.56 14.12
N ARG A 58 -4.44 -7.81 13.71
CA ARG A 58 -3.58 -8.11 12.56
C ARG A 58 -4.15 -7.55 11.26
N ALA A 59 -5.46 -7.71 11.02
CA ALA A 59 -6.12 -7.19 9.84
C ALA A 59 -6.10 -5.66 9.79
N LEU A 60 -6.34 -5.00 10.93
CA LEU A 60 -6.24 -3.54 11.05
C LEU A 60 -4.81 -3.05 10.85
N ALA A 61 -3.83 -3.71 11.45
CA ALA A 61 -2.41 -3.39 11.26
C ALA A 61 -1.99 -3.56 9.80
N ALA A 62 -2.41 -4.65 9.14
CA ALA A 62 -2.14 -4.88 7.72
C ALA A 62 -2.74 -3.77 6.83
N LYS A 63 -3.99 -3.37 7.08
CA LYS A 63 -4.63 -2.25 6.36
C LYS A 63 -3.89 -0.94 6.57
N ARG A 64 -3.52 -0.61 7.81
CA ARG A 64 -2.74 0.61 8.13
C ARG A 64 -1.39 0.60 7.43
N ASN A 65 -0.67 -0.52 7.47
CA ASN A 65 0.63 -0.66 6.82
C ASN A 65 0.52 -0.55 5.29
N ALA A 66 -0.50 -1.17 4.68
CA ALA A 66 -0.75 -1.04 3.25
C ALA A 66 -1.05 0.41 2.84
N GLN A 67 -1.86 1.12 3.64
CA GLN A 67 -2.15 2.52 3.39
C GLN A 67 -0.91 3.42 3.59
N ALA A 68 -0.11 3.15 4.62
CA ALA A 68 1.14 3.87 4.88
C ALA A 68 2.12 3.73 3.71
N ARG A 69 2.32 2.50 3.19
CA ARG A 69 3.16 2.25 2.00
C ARG A 69 2.66 3.01 0.78
N LYS A 70 1.34 3.00 0.51
CA LYS A 70 0.77 3.77 -0.61
C LYS A 70 1.00 5.27 -0.46
N ASN A 71 0.86 5.80 0.76
CA ASN A 71 1.09 7.22 1.03
C ASN A 71 2.58 7.57 0.88
N GLU A 72 3.47 6.71 1.34
CA GLU A 72 4.92 6.84 1.19
C GLU A 72 5.32 6.86 -0.29
N THR A 73 4.88 5.89 -1.08
CA THR A 73 5.13 5.86 -2.52
C THR A 73 4.64 7.14 -3.20
N ARG A 74 3.43 7.60 -2.87
CA ARG A 74 2.90 8.85 -3.41
C ARG A 74 3.72 10.08 -3.00
N ALA A 75 4.22 10.11 -1.76
CA ALA A 75 5.08 11.20 -1.29
C ALA A 75 6.42 11.21 -2.03
N GLN A 76 7.04 10.04 -2.24
CA GLN A 76 8.27 9.91 -3.02
C GLN A 76 8.09 10.36 -4.48
N VAL A 77 7.01 9.92 -5.13
CA VAL A 77 6.67 10.37 -6.49
C VAL A 77 6.48 11.89 -6.52
N ARG A 78 5.77 12.45 -5.53
CA ARG A 78 5.57 13.91 -5.43
C ARG A 78 6.89 14.65 -5.34
N GLN A 79 7.81 14.22 -4.49
CA GLN A 79 9.13 14.81 -4.35
C GLN A 79 9.94 14.76 -5.65
N LEU A 80 9.89 13.62 -6.37
CA LEU A 80 10.56 13.48 -7.65
C LEU A 80 9.99 14.43 -8.71
N VAL A 81 8.67 14.57 -8.77
CA VAL A 81 8.01 15.51 -9.69
C VAL A 81 8.37 16.95 -9.33
N GLU A 82 8.31 17.33 -8.05
CA GLU A 82 8.67 18.69 -7.59
C GLU A 82 10.12 19.07 -7.91
N ALA A 83 11.04 18.10 -7.79
CA ALA A 83 12.45 18.31 -8.07
C ALA A 83 12.76 18.45 -9.57
N HIS A 84 11.96 17.82 -10.44
CA HIS A 84 12.27 17.69 -11.87
C HIS A 84 11.21 18.30 -12.79
N ARG A 85 10.12 18.88 -12.25
CA ARG A 85 9.09 19.50 -13.06
C ARG A 85 9.64 20.69 -13.85
N LEU A 86 9.25 20.79 -15.10
CA LEU A 86 9.53 21.93 -15.95
C LEU A 86 8.49 23.03 -15.72
N LYS A 87 8.92 24.29 -15.76
CA LYS A 87 8.00 25.43 -15.72
C LYS A 87 7.11 25.40 -16.97
N ARG A 88 5.85 25.72 -16.82
CA ARG A 88 4.85 25.76 -17.88
C ARG A 88 4.30 27.17 -17.97
N ASP A 89 4.99 28.02 -18.72
CA ASP A 89 4.58 29.41 -18.95
C ASP A 89 3.92 29.59 -20.34
N GLY A 90 3.63 28.45 -21.03
CA GLY A 90 3.07 28.42 -22.37
C GLY A 90 1.55 28.57 -22.41
N GLU A 91 1.04 29.08 -23.54
CA GLU A 91 -0.39 29.27 -23.79
C GLU A 91 -0.99 28.23 -24.78
N ILE A 92 -0.16 27.32 -25.27
CA ILE A 92 -0.59 26.31 -26.26
C ILE A 92 -1.23 25.12 -25.56
N GLU A 93 -2.46 24.81 -25.91
CA GLU A 93 -3.14 23.62 -25.42
C GLU A 93 -2.53 22.35 -26.05
N TYR A 94 -2.08 21.44 -25.21
CA TYR A 94 -1.66 20.09 -25.60
C TYR A 94 -2.64 19.06 -25.05
N ALA A 95 -3.33 18.35 -25.95
CA ALA A 95 -4.28 17.30 -25.59
C ALA A 95 -3.57 15.95 -25.50
N PHE A 96 -3.87 15.18 -24.46
CA PHE A 96 -3.34 13.82 -24.25
C PHE A 96 -4.42 12.93 -23.62
N THR A 97 -4.22 11.63 -23.70
CA THR A 97 -5.17 10.64 -23.16
C THR A 97 -4.70 10.15 -21.80
N ASP A 98 -5.56 10.25 -20.78
CA ASP A 98 -5.37 9.62 -19.48
C ASP A 98 -6.45 8.54 -19.28
N GLY A 99 -6.07 7.27 -19.49
CA GLY A 99 -7.03 6.16 -19.57
C GLY A 99 -8.04 6.38 -20.69
N ASN A 100 -9.33 6.55 -20.35
CA ASN A 100 -10.42 6.79 -21.31
C ASN A 100 -10.82 8.26 -21.43
N ARG A 101 -10.02 9.19 -20.94
CA ARG A 101 -10.37 10.62 -20.91
C ARG A 101 -9.29 11.46 -21.58
N ILE A 102 -9.72 12.36 -22.47
CA ILE A 102 -8.84 13.37 -23.04
C ILE A 102 -8.67 14.48 -22.01
N LYS A 103 -7.42 14.81 -21.70
CA LYS A 103 -7.02 15.91 -20.83
C LYS A 103 -6.18 16.90 -21.62
N ARG A 104 -6.10 18.14 -21.12
CA ARG A 104 -5.33 19.21 -21.75
C ARG A 104 -4.43 19.86 -20.71
N ILE A 105 -3.24 20.23 -21.15
CA ILE A 105 -2.29 21.04 -20.39
C ILE A 105 -1.79 22.19 -21.27
N LEU A 106 -1.43 23.29 -20.65
CA LEU A 106 -0.81 24.42 -21.33
C LEU A 106 0.71 24.21 -21.39
N VAL A 107 1.31 24.38 -22.56
CA VAL A 107 2.73 24.14 -22.81
C VAL A 107 3.28 25.20 -23.76
N ASP A 108 4.59 25.39 -23.76
CA ASP A 108 5.31 26.20 -24.72
C ASP A 108 5.49 25.47 -26.07
N ALA A 109 5.77 26.20 -27.15
CA ALA A 109 6.01 25.65 -28.48
C ALA A 109 7.19 24.65 -28.46
N ALA A 110 8.26 24.95 -27.73
CA ALA A 110 9.41 24.05 -27.56
C ALA A 110 9.03 22.77 -26.79
N GLN A 111 8.26 22.91 -25.71
CA GLN A 111 7.76 21.75 -24.93
C GLN A 111 6.83 20.89 -25.75
N ARG A 112 5.96 21.48 -26.56
CA ARG A 112 5.08 20.74 -27.48
C ARG A 112 5.88 19.90 -28.47
N ALA A 113 6.90 20.46 -29.07
CA ALA A 113 7.78 19.74 -29.99
C ALA A 113 8.52 18.59 -29.29
N GLN A 114 9.04 18.83 -28.09
CA GLN A 114 9.73 17.82 -27.29
C GLN A 114 8.78 16.72 -26.81
N LEU A 115 7.53 17.05 -26.44
CA LEU A 115 6.52 16.04 -26.08
C LEU A 115 6.18 15.16 -27.28
N ALA A 116 6.03 15.74 -28.48
CA ALA A 116 5.76 15.01 -29.72
C ALA A 116 6.96 14.11 -30.14
N ALA A 117 8.19 14.56 -29.88
CA ALA A 117 9.42 13.81 -30.13
C ALA A 117 9.79 12.82 -29.01
N GLY A 118 8.96 12.66 -27.96
CA GLY A 118 9.27 11.76 -26.83
C GLY A 118 10.36 12.29 -25.89
N GLY A 119 10.87 13.50 -26.08
CA GLY A 119 11.89 14.11 -25.22
C GLY A 119 11.37 14.57 -23.85
N LEU A 120 10.05 14.58 -23.65
CA LEU A 120 9.39 14.91 -22.40
C LEU A 120 8.25 13.95 -22.10
N VAL A 121 7.94 13.79 -20.82
CA VAL A 121 6.93 12.84 -20.32
C VAL A 121 5.92 13.59 -19.45
N ILE A 122 4.64 13.22 -19.59
CA ILE A 122 3.56 13.77 -18.76
C ILE A 122 3.30 12.82 -17.60
N VAL A 123 3.35 13.37 -16.38
CA VAL A 123 3.09 12.62 -15.15
C VAL A 123 1.94 13.23 -14.36
N ARG A 124 1.20 12.39 -13.66
CA ARG A 124 0.12 12.82 -12.77
C ARG A 124 0.68 13.39 -11.47
N TYR A 125 0.27 14.61 -11.14
CA TYR A 125 0.66 15.26 -9.90
C TYR A 125 -0.57 15.80 -9.15
N GLY A 126 -0.95 15.11 -8.09
CA GLY A 126 -2.14 15.46 -7.33
C GLY A 126 -3.43 15.38 -8.16
N ARG A 127 -4.06 16.53 -8.41
CA ARG A 127 -5.25 16.66 -9.27
C ARG A 127 -4.93 17.13 -10.69
N GLY A 128 -3.68 17.44 -10.95
CA GLY A 128 -3.21 17.96 -12.24
C GLY A 128 -2.15 17.06 -12.86
N TYR A 129 -1.44 17.63 -13.83
CA TYR A 129 -0.38 16.97 -14.58
C TYR A 129 0.82 17.88 -14.66
N GLU A 130 2.01 17.30 -14.63
CA GLU A 130 3.28 18.01 -14.75
C GLU A 130 4.14 17.37 -15.84
N ILE A 131 5.06 18.15 -16.39
CA ILE A 131 5.99 17.70 -17.41
C ILE A 131 7.35 17.48 -16.76
N VAL A 132 7.94 16.32 -17.02
CA VAL A 132 9.25 15.92 -16.48
C VAL A 132 10.12 15.35 -17.60
N PRO A 133 11.46 15.40 -17.45
CA PRO A 133 12.37 14.73 -18.37
C PRO A 133 12.28 13.20 -18.23
N PRO A 134 12.63 12.42 -19.29
CA PRO A 134 12.50 10.96 -19.31
C PRO A 134 13.26 10.28 -18.17
N ALA A 135 14.45 10.76 -17.81
CA ALA A 135 15.23 10.21 -16.70
C ALA A 135 14.52 10.31 -15.34
N ALA A 136 13.69 11.34 -15.13
CA ALA A 136 12.86 11.46 -13.94
C ALA A 136 11.63 10.55 -14.04
N ALA A 137 11.03 10.43 -15.23
CA ALA A 137 9.89 9.57 -15.49
C ALA A 137 10.21 8.08 -15.24
N GLU A 138 11.41 7.61 -15.57
CA GLU A 138 11.86 6.24 -15.27
C GLU A 138 11.88 5.99 -13.75
N LYS A 139 12.45 6.90 -12.97
CA LYS A 139 12.47 6.80 -11.50
C LYS A 139 11.07 6.84 -10.88
N ILE A 140 10.16 7.59 -11.48
CA ILE A 140 8.76 7.65 -11.06
C ILE A 140 8.06 6.33 -11.39
N ARG A 141 8.30 5.76 -12.58
CA ARG A 141 7.71 4.51 -13.05
C ARG A 141 8.12 3.31 -12.18
N GLU A 142 9.37 3.26 -11.72
CA GLU A 142 9.84 2.23 -10.78
C GLU A 142 9.06 2.21 -9.47
N ARG A 143 8.51 3.37 -9.05
CA ARG A 143 7.76 3.52 -7.80
C ARG A 143 6.25 3.41 -7.99
N ASP A 144 5.75 4.08 -9.01
CA ASP A 144 4.32 4.08 -9.36
C ASP A 144 4.16 4.25 -10.87
N SER A 145 3.99 3.14 -11.56
CA SER A 145 3.78 3.12 -13.02
C SER A 145 2.51 3.85 -13.45
N ALA A 146 1.49 3.90 -12.58
CA ALA A 146 0.23 4.60 -12.87
C ALA A 146 0.36 6.13 -12.82
N ALA A 147 1.46 6.66 -12.27
CA ALA A 147 1.72 8.08 -12.25
C ALA A 147 2.18 8.62 -13.62
N VAL A 148 2.80 7.80 -14.47
CA VAL A 148 3.22 8.18 -15.83
C VAL A 148 2.03 8.01 -16.76
N VAL A 149 1.62 9.09 -17.40
CA VAL A 149 0.41 9.13 -18.23
C VAL A 149 0.75 9.07 -19.71
N LEU A 150 1.73 9.85 -20.15
CA LEU A 150 2.16 9.90 -21.55
C LEU A 150 3.67 9.77 -21.64
N ASP A 151 4.13 8.76 -22.36
CA ASP A 151 5.55 8.49 -22.61
C ASP A 151 5.72 7.89 -23.99
N TYR A 152 6.08 8.72 -24.96
CA TYR A 152 6.32 8.30 -26.34
C TYR A 152 7.66 7.56 -26.51
N THR A 153 8.62 7.69 -25.60
CA THR A 153 9.90 6.97 -25.70
C THR A 153 9.73 5.45 -25.67
N GLN A 154 8.66 4.97 -25.02
CA GLN A 154 8.33 3.54 -25.00
C GLN A 154 7.41 3.11 -26.14
N SER A 155 6.61 4.03 -26.69
CA SER A 155 5.79 3.76 -27.85
C SER A 155 6.66 3.45 -29.08
N GLU A 156 7.73 4.20 -29.28
CA GLU A 156 8.70 3.93 -30.34
C GLU A 156 9.49 2.63 -30.13
N LYS A 157 9.88 2.33 -28.90
CA LYS A 157 10.52 1.03 -28.58
C LYS A 157 9.57 -0.15 -28.76
N ALA A 158 8.31 0.00 -28.43
CA ALA A 158 7.30 -1.04 -28.68
C ALA A 158 6.98 -1.20 -30.18
N ALA A 159 6.92 -0.08 -30.91
CA ALA A 159 6.72 -0.11 -32.37
C ALA A 159 7.92 -0.69 -33.12
N SER A 160 9.15 -0.40 -32.71
CA SER A 160 10.35 -1.00 -33.30
C SER A 160 10.50 -2.49 -32.98
N ALA A 161 10.09 -2.93 -31.78
CA ALA A 161 10.09 -4.36 -31.42
C ALA A 161 8.99 -5.15 -32.16
N SER A 162 7.85 -4.52 -32.51
CA SER A 162 6.82 -5.16 -33.33
C SER A 162 7.10 -5.13 -34.83
N ALA A 163 7.98 -4.24 -35.28
CA ALA A 163 8.41 -4.18 -36.69
C ALA A 163 9.42 -5.28 -37.08
N GLU A 164 10.05 -5.93 -36.09
CA GLU A 164 10.93 -7.09 -36.35
C GLU A 164 10.13 -8.39 -36.53
N ASP A 165 8.89 -8.45 -36.07
CA ASP A 165 8.01 -9.64 -36.13
C ASP A 165 6.82 -9.41 -37.09
N ASP A 166 7.09 -8.75 -38.24
CA ASP A 166 6.08 -8.57 -39.29
C ASP A 166 6.05 -9.84 -40.18
N PRO A 167 4.99 -10.70 -40.05
CA PRO A 167 4.87 -11.95 -40.82
C PRO A 167 4.69 -11.72 -42.32
N TYR A 168 4.59 -10.48 -42.78
CA TYR A 168 4.41 -10.11 -44.17
C TYR A 168 5.65 -9.52 -44.84
N LYS A 169 6.81 -9.48 -44.14
CA LYS A 169 8.07 -8.96 -44.67
C LYS A 169 8.58 -9.70 -45.92
N ASP A 170 8.17 -10.96 -46.08
CA ASP A 170 8.59 -11.83 -47.21
C ASP A 170 7.59 -11.85 -48.35
N PHE A 171 6.49 -11.08 -48.27
CA PHE A 171 5.52 -10.97 -49.35
C PHE A 171 5.72 -9.65 -50.12
N GLU A 172 6.56 -9.67 -51.15
CA GLU A 172 6.64 -8.56 -52.12
C GLU A 172 5.29 -8.46 -52.87
N VAL A 173 4.64 -7.31 -52.72
CA VAL A 173 3.44 -7.00 -53.51
C VAL A 173 3.87 -6.80 -54.99
N PRO A 174 3.43 -7.62 -55.95
CA PRO A 174 3.79 -7.41 -57.35
C PRO A 174 3.30 -6.07 -57.85
N ASP A 175 4.17 -5.31 -58.51
CA ASP A 175 3.87 -3.99 -59.11
C ASP A 175 2.83 -4.06 -60.29
N ASP A 176 2.20 -5.22 -60.52
CA ASP A 176 1.31 -5.47 -61.64
C ASP A 176 -0.18 -5.20 -61.34
N LEU A 177 -0.51 -4.56 -60.21
CA LEU A 177 -1.87 -4.13 -59.90
C LEU A 177 -2.16 -2.72 -60.45
N VAL A 178 -2.39 -2.62 -61.78
CA VAL A 178 -2.94 -1.41 -62.39
C VAL A 178 -4.44 -1.39 -62.18
N TRP A 179 -4.92 -0.37 -61.48
CA TRP A 179 -6.35 -0.04 -61.32
C TRP A 179 -6.83 0.86 -62.45
#